data_7bc9f8b153f9b8d9a26a8fcae9be2aad
#
_entry.id   7bc9f8b153f9b8d9a26a8fcae9be2aad
#
_cell.length_a   1.000
_cell.length_b   1.000
_cell.length_c   1.000
_cell.angle_alpha   90.00
_cell.angle_beta   90.00
_cell.angle_gamma   90.00
#
_symmetry.space_group_name_H-M   'P 1'
#
loop_
_entity.id
_entity.type
_entity.pdbx_description
1 polymer ?
#
loop_
_entity_poly.entity_id
_entity_poly.type
_entity_poly.pdbx_seq_one_letter_code
_entity_poly.pdbx_strand_id
1 'polypeptide(L)'
;MSAGSDVSAEVVTDETLIMYSTPWCGYCRRLKAQLDRAGIPFTEVDITDDPEATAFVEQVNGGNQTVPTVRLPDGSALTNPTLPQLLAALTTTTAS
;
A
#
# COMPACT_ATOMS: atom_id res chain seq x y z
N MET A 1 -29.43 -7.39 -3.72
CA MET A 1 -28.64 -7.51 -3.95
C MET A 1 -28.15 -7.52 -4.13
N SER A 2 -28.22 -7.35 -4.02
CA SER A 2 -27.38 -7.43 -4.27
C SER A 2 -26.89 -7.42 -4.30
N ALA A 3 -27.17 -7.33 -4.17
CA ALA A 3 -26.38 -7.41 -4.29
C ALA A 3 -25.83 -7.45 -4.07
N GLY A 4 -25.93 -7.50 -3.96
CA GLY A 4 -25.09 -7.60 -3.86
C GLY A 4 -24.61 -7.66 -3.62
N SER A 5 -24.77 -7.98 -3.22
CA SER A 5 -24.08 -8.12 -2.93
C SER A 5 -23.05 -8.24 -3.26
N ASP A 6 -22.84 -8.87 -3.82
CA ASP A 6 -21.73 -8.89 -4.43
C ASP A 6 -20.91 -7.72 -4.33
N VAL A 7 -21.35 -6.86 -4.18
CA VAL A 7 -20.78 -5.61 -3.90
C VAL A 7 -19.73 -5.66 -2.83
N SER A 8 -19.91 -6.48 -1.86
CA SER A 8 -18.96 -6.56 -0.77
C SER A 8 -17.58 -6.99 -1.22
N ALA A 9 -17.50 -7.84 -2.22
CA ALA A 9 -16.19 -8.26 -2.71
C ALA A 9 -15.42 -7.09 -3.29
N GLU A 10 -16.11 -6.21 -3.98
CA GLU A 10 -15.47 -5.06 -4.58
C GLU A 10 -14.95 -4.10 -3.54
N VAL A 11 -15.71 -3.91 -2.48
CA VAL A 11 -15.30 -3.04 -1.40
C VAL A 11 -14.02 -3.54 -0.75
N VAL A 12 -13.93 -4.84 -0.52
CA VAL A 12 -12.74 -5.42 0.08
C VAL A 12 -11.52 -5.15 -0.78
N THR A 13 -11.68 -5.30 -2.09
CA THR A 13 -10.58 -5.05 -3.01
C THR A 13 -10.08 -3.61 -2.91
N ASP A 14 -11.01 -2.66 -2.80
CA ASP A 14 -10.66 -1.26 -2.75
C ASP A 14 -9.92 -0.88 -1.48
N GLU A 15 -10.00 -1.71 -0.45
CA GLU A 15 -9.39 -1.39 0.83
C GLU A 15 -8.01 -2.03 1.01
N THR A 16 -7.45 -2.57 -0.04
CA THR A 16 -6.16 -3.23 0.04
C THR A 16 -5.04 -2.21 -0.09
N LEU A 17 -4.03 -2.35 0.78
CA LEU A 17 -2.81 -1.55 0.66
C LEU A 17 -2.01 -1.99 -0.55
N ILE A 18 -1.31 -1.05 -1.17
CA ILE A 18 -0.35 -1.37 -2.22
C ILE A 18 1.01 -0.91 -1.74
N MET A 19 1.96 -1.85 -1.64
CA MET A 19 3.32 -1.53 -1.24
C MET A 19 4.23 -1.59 -2.45
N TYR A 20 4.81 -0.45 -2.80
CA TYR A 20 5.78 -0.37 -3.89
C TYR A 20 7.16 -0.68 -3.34
N SER A 21 7.88 -1.56 -4.01
CA SER A 21 9.13 -2.09 -3.51
C SER A 21 10.14 -2.35 -4.63
N THR A 22 11.36 -2.70 -4.23
CA THR A 22 12.37 -3.23 -5.14
C THR A 22 12.93 -4.51 -4.52
N PRO A 23 13.52 -5.41 -5.35
CA PRO A 23 14.03 -6.68 -4.83
C PRO A 23 15.13 -6.54 -3.78
N TRP A 24 15.87 -5.42 -3.82
CA TRP A 24 17.00 -5.23 -2.91
C TRP A 24 16.66 -4.37 -1.69
N CYS A 25 15.41 -4.08 -1.46
CA CYS A 25 15.00 -3.15 -0.41
C CYS A 25 14.81 -3.88 0.92
N GLY A 26 15.74 -3.65 1.86
CA GLY A 26 15.63 -4.27 3.18
C GLY A 26 14.47 -3.74 4.00
N TYR A 27 14.21 -2.44 3.89
CA TYR A 27 13.08 -1.83 4.59
C TYR A 27 11.75 -2.38 4.09
N CYS A 28 11.67 -2.65 2.78
CA CYS A 28 10.46 -3.24 2.22
C CYS A 28 10.20 -4.63 2.80
N ARG A 29 11.25 -5.44 2.90
CA ARG A 29 11.12 -6.78 3.46
C ARG A 29 10.70 -6.73 4.93
N ARG A 30 11.24 -5.78 5.67
CA ARG A 30 10.88 -5.63 7.08
C ARG A 30 9.41 -5.24 7.22
N LEU A 31 8.98 -4.26 6.45
CA LEU A 31 7.58 -3.81 6.52
C LEU A 31 6.63 -4.91 6.10
N LYS A 32 7.00 -5.66 5.05
CA LYS A 32 6.19 -6.77 4.59
C LYS A 32 5.99 -7.81 5.69
N ALA A 33 7.07 -8.15 6.39
CA ALA A 33 6.98 -9.11 7.48
C ALA A 33 6.10 -8.59 8.61
N GLN A 34 6.17 -7.30 8.91
CA GLN A 34 5.35 -6.71 9.94
C GLN A 34 3.87 -6.73 9.56
N LEU A 35 3.56 -6.43 8.30
CA LEU A 35 2.18 -6.48 7.81
C LEU A 35 1.63 -7.89 7.87
N ASP A 36 2.45 -8.87 7.47
CA ASP A 36 2.04 -10.28 7.53
C ASP A 36 1.72 -10.70 8.95
N ARG A 37 2.58 -10.34 9.90
CA ARG A 37 2.35 -10.71 11.29
C ARG A 37 1.13 -10.02 11.89
N ALA A 38 0.85 -8.81 11.43
CA ALA A 38 -0.31 -8.06 11.91
C ALA A 38 -1.60 -8.50 11.23
N GLY A 39 -1.51 -9.37 10.23
CA GLY A 39 -2.70 -9.83 9.51
C GLY A 39 -3.29 -8.79 8.59
N ILE A 40 -2.48 -7.84 8.12
CA ILE A 40 -2.95 -6.77 7.26
C ILE A 40 -2.70 -7.15 5.80
N PRO A 41 -3.76 -7.28 4.99
CA PRO A 41 -3.58 -7.64 3.58
C PRO A 41 -2.97 -6.48 2.80
N PHE A 42 -2.11 -6.82 1.85
CA PHE A 42 -1.49 -5.84 0.97
C PHE A 42 -1.09 -6.50 -0.34
N THR A 43 -0.93 -5.67 -1.36
CA THR A 43 -0.41 -6.10 -2.65
C THR A 43 0.97 -5.48 -2.82
N GLU A 44 1.95 -6.29 -3.16
CA GLU A 44 3.30 -5.79 -3.41
C GLU A 44 3.52 -5.59 -4.89
N VAL A 45 4.03 -4.41 -5.26
CA VAL A 45 4.32 -4.08 -6.65
C VAL A 45 5.80 -3.75 -6.75
N ASP A 46 6.52 -4.51 -7.57
CA ASP A 46 7.94 -4.29 -7.85
C ASP A 46 8.03 -3.21 -8.92
N ILE A 47 8.60 -2.05 -8.56
CA ILE A 47 8.62 -0.92 -9.48
C ILE A 47 9.70 -1.07 -10.57
N THR A 48 10.61 -2.01 -10.43
CA THR A 48 11.70 -2.14 -11.41
C THR A 48 11.19 -2.54 -12.79
N ASP A 49 10.06 -3.23 -12.87
CA ASP A 49 9.50 -3.68 -14.12
C ASP A 49 8.17 -3.03 -14.45
N ASP A 50 7.82 -1.95 -13.74
CA ASP A 50 6.50 -1.35 -13.89
C ASP A 50 6.65 0.17 -14.00
N PRO A 51 6.67 0.72 -15.23
CA PRO A 51 6.85 2.16 -15.41
C PRO A 51 5.77 3.01 -14.75
N GLU A 52 4.52 2.53 -14.72
CA GLU A 52 3.45 3.28 -14.10
C GLU A 52 3.63 3.35 -12.59
N ALA A 53 4.04 2.23 -12.00
CA ALA A 53 4.30 2.20 -10.56
C ALA A 53 5.48 3.10 -10.22
N THR A 54 6.52 3.07 -11.03
CA THR A 54 7.68 3.94 -10.85
C THR A 54 7.26 5.40 -10.92
N ALA A 55 6.44 5.76 -11.89
CA ALA A 55 5.98 7.13 -12.03
C ALA A 55 5.18 7.57 -10.80
N PHE A 56 4.35 6.70 -10.26
CA PHE A 56 3.59 7.03 -9.07
C PHE A 56 4.52 7.29 -7.88
N VAL A 57 5.51 6.41 -7.68
CA VAL A 57 6.46 6.56 -6.58
C VAL A 57 7.24 7.87 -6.73
N GLU A 58 7.65 8.20 -7.93
CA GLU A 58 8.37 9.43 -8.19
C GLU A 58 7.49 10.65 -7.93
N GLN A 59 6.23 10.57 -8.31
CA GLN A 59 5.30 11.66 -8.08
C GLN A 59 5.12 11.93 -6.59
N VAL A 60 5.02 10.88 -5.80
CA VAL A 60 4.84 10.99 -4.36
C VAL A 60 6.09 11.55 -3.70
N ASN A 61 7.27 11.22 -4.22
CA ASN A 61 8.54 11.52 -3.57
C ASN A 61 9.36 12.59 -4.27
N GLY A 62 8.70 13.47 -5.02
CA GLY A 62 9.38 14.59 -5.63
C GLY A 62 10.40 14.22 -6.68
N GLY A 63 10.18 13.13 -7.39
CA GLY A 63 11.07 12.67 -8.45
C GLY A 63 11.97 11.52 -8.05
N ASN A 64 11.97 11.13 -6.78
CA ASN A 64 12.81 10.05 -6.30
C ASN A 64 12.06 8.73 -6.31
N GLN A 65 12.80 7.62 -6.46
CA GLN A 65 12.22 6.28 -6.44
C GLN A 65 12.37 5.68 -5.04
N THR A 66 11.92 6.39 -4.04
CA THR A 66 12.04 5.95 -2.65
C THR A 66 11.07 4.81 -2.36
N VAL A 67 11.57 3.72 -1.84
CA VAL A 67 10.75 2.58 -1.42
C VAL A 67 11.15 2.19 0.00
N PRO A 68 10.21 1.63 0.78
CA PRO A 68 8.83 1.34 0.41
C PRO A 68 7.97 2.61 0.38
N THR A 69 7.12 2.70 -0.61
CA THR A 69 6.04 3.69 -0.66
C THR A 69 4.76 2.90 -0.59
N VAL A 70 3.86 3.28 0.32
CA VAL A 70 2.62 2.53 0.54
C VAL A 70 1.45 3.40 0.16
N ARG A 71 0.62 2.89 -0.76
CA ARG A 71 -0.59 3.57 -1.18
C ARG A 71 -1.76 3.05 -0.37
N LEU A 72 -2.53 3.97 0.19
CA LEU A 72 -3.68 3.63 1.02
C LEU A 72 -4.94 3.52 0.18
N PRO A 73 -5.99 2.89 0.72
CA PRO A 73 -7.23 2.72 -0.05
C PRO A 73 -7.84 4.02 -0.54
N ASP A 74 -7.63 5.13 0.17
CA ASP A 74 -8.17 6.41 -0.25
C ASP A 74 -7.33 7.10 -1.32
N GLY A 75 -6.25 6.49 -1.75
CA GLY A 75 -5.38 7.03 -2.77
C GLY A 75 -4.19 7.82 -2.24
N SER A 76 -4.15 8.11 -0.96
CA SER A 76 -3.00 8.78 -0.37
C SER A 76 -1.83 7.80 -0.24
N ALA A 77 -0.65 8.33 0.03
CA ALA A 77 0.54 7.50 0.11
C ALA A 77 1.45 7.95 1.24
N LEU A 78 2.16 6.99 1.82
CA LEU A 78 3.17 7.24 2.84
C LEU A 78 4.50 6.70 2.36
N THR A 79 5.57 7.43 2.64
CA THR A 79 6.91 7.03 2.25
C THR A 79 7.63 6.44 3.46
N ASN A 80 8.08 5.19 3.29
CA ASN A 80 8.82 4.48 4.33
C ASN A 80 8.14 4.58 5.70
N PRO A 81 6.84 4.23 5.76
CA PRO A 81 6.10 4.37 7.02
C PRO A 81 6.47 3.28 8.00
N THR A 82 6.31 3.59 9.30
CA THR A 82 6.34 2.56 10.32
C THR A 82 4.98 1.87 10.37
N LEU A 83 4.95 0.68 10.99
CA LEU A 83 3.68 -0.02 11.15
C LEU A 83 2.66 0.81 11.94
N PRO A 84 3.03 1.46 13.07
CA PRO A 84 2.07 2.30 13.76
C PRO A 84 1.52 3.44 12.90
N GLN A 85 2.36 4.03 12.04
CA GLN A 85 1.89 5.07 11.13
C GLN A 85 0.86 4.53 10.15
N LEU A 86 1.11 3.34 9.62
CA LEU A 86 0.16 2.71 8.71
C LEU A 86 -1.15 2.39 9.41
N LEU A 87 -1.08 1.85 10.61
CA LEU A 87 -2.29 1.50 11.35
C LEU A 87 -3.12 2.73 11.63
N ALA A 88 -2.48 3.84 12.01
CA ALA A 88 -3.20 5.08 12.26
C ALA A 88 -3.87 5.59 10.99
N ALA A 89 -3.17 5.54 9.88
CA ALA A 89 -3.71 6.00 8.60
C ALA A 89 -4.87 5.12 8.14
N LEU A 90 -4.75 3.81 8.32
CA LEU A 90 -5.81 2.88 7.95
C LEU A 90 -7.05 3.10 8.80
N THR A 91 -6.86 3.33 10.09
CA THR A 91 -7.98 3.58 10.99
C THR A 91 -8.74 4.83 10.55
N THR A 92 -8.01 5.89 10.23
CA THR A 92 -8.62 7.12 9.76
C THR A 92 -9.37 6.90 8.46
N THR A 93 -8.76 6.16 7.51
CA THR A 93 -9.36 5.90 6.22
C THR A 93 -10.64 5.09 6.37
N THR A 94 -10.59 4.03 7.18
CA THR A 94 -11.74 3.14 7.32
C THR A 94 -12.85 3.75 8.15
N ALA A 95 -12.53 4.71 9.00
CA ALA A 95 -13.54 5.35 9.83
C ALA A 95 -14.42 6.29 9.02
N SER A 96 -13.93 6.73 7.90
CA SER A 96 -14.73 7.60 7.04
C SER A 96 -15.60 6.78 6.10
#